data_be96b270741965fa921cb16e80cea17b
#
_entry.id   be96b270741965fa921cb16e80cea17b
#
_cell.length_a   1.000
_cell.length_b   1.000
_cell.length_c   1.000
_cell.angle_alpha   90.00
_cell.angle_beta   90.00
_cell.angle_gamma   90.00
#
_symmetry.space_group_name_H-M   'P 1'
#
loop_
_entity.id
_entity.type
_entity.pdbx_description
1 polymer ?
#
loop_
_entity_poly.entity_id
_entity_poly.type
_entity_poly.pdbx_seq_one_letter_code
_entity_poly.pdbx_strand_id
1 'polypeptide(L)'
;VTTAAMNALKQAGTHTSYYIADQLVRNRNADDLFETVVNDSSKIDTVKSVIENSISRLSDRVINHLHSYKGINRIYMTGGGAELIYPAIKSAFPLLKDKVKILPNAQLALVISIAEINR
;
A
#
# COMPACT_ATOMS: atom_id res chain seq x y z
N VAL A 1 -0.71 0.99 -6.91
CA VAL A 1 -1.52 2.00 -6.20
C VAL A 1 -1.34 3.38 -6.85
N THR A 2 -0.11 3.83 -7.04
CA THR A 2 0.14 5.16 -7.61
C THR A 2 -0.37 5.29 -9.04
N THR A 3 -0.21 4.27 -9.87
CA THR A 3 -0.75 4.26 -11.22
C THR A 3 -2.28 4.36 -11.22
N ALA A 4 -2.94 3.66 -10.32
CA ALA A 4 -4.39 3.76 -10.17
C ALA A 4 -4.82 5.15 -9.74
N ALA A 5 -4.07 5.79 -8.83
CA ALA A 5 -4.31 7.17 -8.42
C ALA A 5 -4.13 8.13 -9.59
N MET A 6 -3.08 7.97 -10.38
CA MET A 6 -2.84 8.77 -11.59
C MET A 6 -4.00 8.68 -12.57
N ASN A 7 -4.48 7.46 -12.82
CA ASN A 7 -5.59 7.24 -13.73
C ASN A 7 -6.89 7.85 -13.20
N ALA A 8 -7.13 7.75 -11.91
CA ALA A 8 -8.30 8.36 -11.28
C ALA A 8 -8.26 9.89 -11.38
N LEU A 9 -7.09 10.48 -11.17
CA LEU A 9 -6.90 11.94 -11.33
C LEU A 9 -7.16 12.36 -12.77
N LYS A 10 -6.65 11.61 -13.73
CA LYS A 10 -6.86 11.90 -15.14
C LYS A 10 -8.34 11.85 -15.51
N GLN A 11 -9.06 10.83 -15.03
CA GLN A 11 -10.50 10.70 -15.26
C GLN A 11 -11.29 11.82 -14.58
N ALA A 12 -10.78 12.36 -13.49
CA ALA A 12 -11.37 13.48 -12.78
C ALA A 12 -10.97 14.84 -13.40
N GLY A 13 -10.28 14.85 -14.52
CA GLY A 13 -9.89 16.07 -15.22
C GLY A 13 -8.58 16.69 -14.74
N THR A 14 -7.82 15.98 -13.92
CA THR A 14 -6.54 16.47 -13.40
C THR A 14 -5.40 15.68 -14.06
N HIS A 15 -4.60 16.37 -14.87
CA HIS A 15 -3.39 15.80 -15.45
C HIS A 15 -2.20 16.17 -14.56
N THR A 16 -1.49 15.16 -14.07
CA THR A 16 -0.40 15.40 -13.16
C THR A 16 0.70 14.36 -13.36
N SER A 17 1.82 14.55 -12.67
CA SER A 17 2.96 13.64 -12.74
C SER A 17 2.77 12.45 -11.81
N TYR A 18 3.53 11.39 -12.07
CA TYR A 18 3.60 10.24 -11.17
C TYR A 18 4.01 10.66 -9.75
N TYR A 19 4.96 11.60 -9.65
CA TYR A 19 5.44 12.10 -8.36
C TYR A 19 4.29 12.70 -7.53
N ILE A 20 3.47 13.55 -8.14
CA ILE A 20 2.34 14.18 -7.44
C ILE A 20 1.30 13.14 -7.03
N ALA A 21 1.00 12.19 -7.93
CA ALA A 21 0.08 11.10 -7.59
C ALA A 21 0.61 10.25 -6.43
N ASP A 22 1.90 9.98 -6.41
CA ASP A 22 2.54 9.24 -5.32
C ASP A 22 2.44 10.01 -4.00
N GLN A 23 2.63 11.33 -4.02
CA GLN A 23 2.47 12.17 -2.84
C GLN A 23 1.03 12.12 -2.29
N LEU A 24 0.04 12.11 -3.17
CA LEU A 24 -1.36 11.95 -2.73
C LEU A 24 -1.61 10.61 -2.06
N VAL A 25 -1.04 9.54 -2.60
CA VAL A 25 -1.17 8.20 -2.00
C VAL A 25 -0.53 8.17 -0.61
N ARG A 26 0.67 8.71 -0.48
CA ARG A 26 1.40 8.71 0.78
C ARG A 26 0.75 9.61 1.83
N ASN A 27 0.12 10.68 1.39
CA ASN A 27 -0.51 11.68 2.27
C ASN A 27 -2.03 11.66 2.10
N ARG A 28 -2.62 10.49 1.91
CA ARG A 28 -4.05 10.35 1.58
C ARG A 28 -4.99 10.82 2.67
N ASN A 29 -4.49 11.04 3.87
CA ASN A 29 -5.26 11.62 4.96
C ASN A 29 -5.15 13.14 5.04
N ALA A 30 -4.33 13.76 4.20
CA ALA A 30 -4.15 15.21 4.15
C ALA A 30 -5.12 15.81 3.14
N ASP A 31 -6.30 16.23 3.62
CA ASP A 31 -7.35 16.78 2.75
C ASP A 31 -6.89 18.01 1.98
N ASP A 32 -6.07 18.86 2.59
CA ASP A 32 -5.55 20.06 1.95
C ASP A 32 -4.76 19.77 0.69
N LEU A 33 -4.00 18.66 0.70
CA LEU A 33 -3.23 18.28 -0.48
C LEU A 33 -4.14 17.88 -1.63
N PHE A 34 -5.22 17.14 -1.34
CA PHE A 34 -6.21 16.79 -2.37
C PHE A 34 -6.89 18.03 -2.94
N GLU A 35 -7.25 18.97 -2.10
CA GLU A 35 -7.86 20.23 -2.55
C GLU A 35 -6.92 21.03 -3.45
N THR A 36 -5.62 20.97 -3.18
CA THR A 36 -4.62 21.67 -3.99
C THR A 36 -4.42 21.01 -5.35
N VAL A 37 -4.39 19.67 -5.40
CA VAL A 37 -4.02 18.91 -6.59
C VAL A 37 -5.21 18.61 -7.49
N VAL A 38 -6.36 18.22 -6.91
CA VAL A 38 -7.53 17.80 -7.69
C VAL A 38 -8.28 19.03 -8.17
N ASN A 39 -8.36 19.19 -9.51
CA ASN A 39 -8.98 20.38 -10.11
C ASN A 39 -10.47 20.46 -9.83
N ASP A 40 -11.16 19.32 -9.84
CA ASP A 40 -12.60 19.27 -9.57
C ASP A 40 -12.81 18.72 -8.16
N SER A 41 -13.12 19.60 -7.21
CA SER A 41 -13.27 19.21 -5.81
C SER A 41 -14.40 18.20 -5.59
N SER A 42 -15.38 18.13 -6.48
CA SER A 42 -16.45 17.13 -6.40
C SER A 42 -15.94 15.71 -6.67
N LYS A 43 -14.73 15.56 -7.22
CA LYS A 43 -14.12 14.28 -7.55
C LYS A 43 -13.11 13.80 -6.51
N ILE A 44 -12.86 14.60 -5.47
CA ILE A 44 -11.87 14.22 -4.44
C ILE A 44 -12.22 12.88 -3.79
N ASP A 45 -13.46 12.68 -3.40
CA ASP A 45 -13.90 11.44 -2.75
C ASP A 45 -13.74 10.25 -3.69
N THR A 46 -14.01 10.43 -4.97
CA THR A 46 -13.82 9.38 -5.98
C THR A 46 -12.35 8.99 -6.08
N VAL A 47 -11.45 9.97 -6.14
CA VAL A 47 -10.00 9.71 -6.19
C VAL A 47 -9.54 8.99 -4.93
N LYS A 48 -9.97 9.44 -3.75
CA LYS A 48 -9.64 8.80 -2.48
C LYS A 48 -10.12 7.34 -2.45
N SER A 49 -11.35 7.09 -2.92
CA SER A 49 -11.90 5.73 -2.95
C SER A 49 -11.09 4.82 -3.86
N VAL A 50 -10.64 5.30 -5.02
CA VAL A 50 -9.79 4.53 -5.92
C VAL A 50 -8.47 4.17 -5.23
N ILE A 51 -7.86 5.13 -4.53
CA ILE A 51 -6.62 4.90 -3.79
C ILE A 51 -6.81 3.83 -2.71
N GLU A 52 -7.84 3.98 -1.88
CA GLU A 52 -8.11 3.03 -0.79
C GLU A 52 -8.42 1.63 -1.33
N ASN A 53 -9.21 1.53 -2.39
CA ASN A 53 -9.52 0.25 -3.01
C ASN A 53 -8.27 -0.40 -3.60
N SER A 54 -7.39 0.38 -4.20
CA SER A 54 -6.14 -0.11 -4.77
C SER A 54 -5.21 -0.66 -3.67
N ILE A 55 -5.12 0.05 -2.54
CA ILE A 55 -4.34 -0.41 -1.38
C ILE A 55 -4.92 -1.71 -0.83
N SER A 56 -6.24 -1.80 -0.71
CA SER A 56 -6.92 -2.97 -0.21
C SER A 56 -6.66 -4.19 -1.11
N ARG A 57 -6.74 -4.01 -2.44
CA ARG A 57 -6.47 -5.09 -3.39
C ARG A 57 -5.03 -5.57 -3.32
N LEU A 58 -4.09 -4.64 -3.20
CA LEU A 58 -2.68 -4.99 -3.03
C LEU A 58 -2.47 -5.78 -1.75
N SER A 59 -3.05 -5.32 -0.65
CA SER A 59 -2.98 -5.98 0.65
C SER A 59 -3.51 -7.40 0.57
N ASP A 60 -4.69 -7.57 -0.02
CA ASP A 60 -5.33 -8.89 -0.16
C ASP A 60 -4.48 -9.83 -1.01
N ARG A 61 -3.91 -9.33 -2.09
CA ARG A 61 -3.04 -10.12 -2.96
C ARG A 61 -1.80 -10.61 -2.22
N VAL A 62 -1.16 -9.73 -1.46
CA VAL A 62 0.03 -10.09 -0.68
C VAL A 62 -0.36 -11.07 0.43
N ILE A 63 -1.44 -10.82 1.15
CA ILE A 63 -1.92 -11.71 2.21
C ILE A 63 -2.21 -13.11 1.66
N ASN A 64 -2.91 -13.20 0.54
CA ASN A 64 -3.23 -14.48 -0.09
C ASN A 64 -1.96 -15.22 -0.52
N HIS A 65 -0.98 -14.50 -1.03
CA HIS A 65 0.31 -15.07 -1.38
C HIS A 65 1.02 -15.62 -0.14
N LEU A 66 1.02 -14.86 0.96
CA LEU A 66 1.65 -15.27 2.20
C LEU A 66 0.97 -16.49 2.82
N HIS A 67 -0.35 -16.60 2.69
CA HIS A 67 -1.08 -17.77 3.19
C HIS A 67 -0.74 -19.08 2.47
N SER A 68 -0.12 -19.00 1.30
CA SER A 68 0.34 -20.17 0.58
C SER A 68 1.57 -20.84 1.23
N TYR A 69 2.23 -20.13 2.13
CA TYR A 69 3.40 -20.65 2.85
C TYR A 69 3.00 -21.16 4.22
N LYS A 70 3.58 -22.28 4.62
CA LYS A 70 3.40 -22.83 5.97
C LYS A 70 4.59 -22.46 6.83
N GLY A 71 4.34 -22.19 8.11
CA GLY A 71 5.41 -21.97 9.07
C GLY A 71 6.09 -20.63 8.97
N ILE A 72 5.42 -19.62 8.39
CA ILE A 72 5.96 -18.27 8.38
C ILE A 72 6.12 -17.78 9.82
N ASN A 73 7.31 -17.31 10.17
CA ASN A 73 7.57 -16.76 11.49
C ASN A 73 8.11 -15.33 11.49
N ARG A 74 8.43 -14.79 10.33
CA ARG A 74 8.85 -13.40 10.17
C ARG A 74 8.47 -12.89 8.79
N ILE A 75 8.08 -11.62 8.72
CA ILE A 75 7.79 -10.94 7.46
C ILE A 75 8.52 -9.60 7.47
N TYR A 76 9.37 -9.40 6.50
CA TYR A 76 10.05 -8.12 6.30
C TYR A 76 9.59 -7.54 4.98
N MET A 77 9.13 -6.29 5.03
CA MET A 77 8.71 -5.55 3.85
C MET A 77 9.64 -4.37 3.65
N THR A 78 9.95 -4.05 2.41
CA THR A 78 10.81 -2.93 2.10
C THR A 78 10.30 -2.22 0.86
N GLY A 79 10.59 -0.92 0.77
CA GLY A 79 10.23 -0.11 -0.37
C GLY A 79 9.06 0.82 -0.13
N GLY A 80 8.79 1.66 -1.13
CA GLY A 80 7.83 2.74 -1.01
C GLY A 80 6.38 2.31 -0.81
N GLY A 81 6.01 1.11 -1.26
CA GLY A 81 4.66 0.60 -1.10
C GLY A 81 4.42 -0.16 0.21
N ALA A 82 5.47 -0.47 0.95
CA ALA A 82 5.37 -1.29 2.15
C ALA A 82 4.52 -0.63 3.23
N GLU A 83 4.64 0.67 3.41
CA GLU A 83 3.89 1.42 4.41
C GLU A 83 2.38 1.36 4.16
N LEU A 84 1.97 1.25 2.90
CA LEU A 84 0.56 1.24 2.53
C LEU A 84 -0.13 -0.05 2.96
N ILE A 85 0.59 -1.17 2.91
CA ILE A 85 0.02 -2.49 3.20
C ILE A 85 0.40 -3.01 4.59
N TYR A 86 1.33 -2.37 5.28
CA TYR A 86 1.84 -2.83 6.57
C TYR A 86 0.72 -3.06 7.59
N PRO A 87 -0.24 -2.13 7.80
CA PRO A 87 -1.29 -2.36 8.79
C PRO A 87 -2.13 -3.60 8.48
N ALA A 88 -2.44 -3.84 7.21
CA ALA A 88 -3.23 -5.01 6.79
C ALA A 88 -2.46 -6.30 7.00
N ILE A 89 -1.16 -6.32 6.66
CA ILE A 89 -0.32 -7.49 6.84
C ILE A 89 -0.18 -7.81 8.34
N LYS A 90 0.07 -6.81 9.15
CA LYS A 90 0.19 -6.99 10.59
C LYS A 90 -1.09 -7.54 11.20
N SER A 91 -2.25 -7.06 10.76
CA SER A 91 -3.55 -7.54 11.21
C SER A 91 -3.85 -8.96 10.76
N ALA A 92 -3.38 -9.35 9.58
CA ALA A 92 -3.58 -10.69 9.05
C ALA A 92 -2.73 -11.76 9.75
N PHE A 93 -1.64 -11.36 10.38
CA PHE A 93 -0.71 -12.26 11.06
C PHE A 93 -0.49 -11.82 12.52
N PRO A 94 -1.53 -11.85 13.35
CA PRO A 94 -1.45 -11.34 14.72
C PRO A 94 -0.49 -12.12 15.60
N LEU A 95 -0.23 -13.38 15.30
CA LEU A 95 0.67 -14.21 16.08
C LEU A 95 2.14 -13.85 15.88
N LEU A 96 2.47 -13.14 14.80
CA LEU A 96 3.84 -12.71 14.53
C LEU A 96 4.24 -11.47 15.33
N LYS A 97 3.25 -10.69 15.76
CA LYS A 97 3.48 -9.48 16.58
C LYS A 97 4.51 -8.55 15.94
N ASP A 98 5.60 -8.28 16.62
CA ASP A 98 6.67 -7.40 16.17
C ASP A 98 7.62 -8.03 15.13
N LYS A 99 7.36 -9.25 14.72
CA LYS A 99 8.13 -9.91 13.67
C LYS A 99 7.68 -9.55 12.26
N VAL A 100 6.66 -8.70 12.13
CA VAL A 100 6.28 -8.06 10.87
C VAL A 100 6.88 -6.67 10.89
N LYS A 101 7.82 -6.39 10.00
CA LYS A 101 8.59 -5.14 10.01
C LYS A 101 8.75 -4.56 8.62
N ILE A 102 8.88 -3.25 8.57
CA ILE A 102 9.25 -2.51 7.36
C ILE A 102 10.74 -2.18 7.45
N LEU A 103 11.47 -2.51 6.40
CA LEU A 103 12.88 -2.17 6.28
C LEU A 103 13.05 -1.00 5.32
N PRO A 104 13.99 -0.07 5.58
CA PRO A 104 14.26 1.03 4.67
C PRO A 104 14.90 0.52 3.37
N ASN A 105 14.25 0.81 2.24
CA ASN A 105 14.76 0.48 0.92
C ASN A 105 13.97 1.25 -0.13
N ALA A 106 14.54 1.40 -1.31
CA ALA A 106 13.93 2.16 -2.39
C ALA A 106 12.87 1.38 -3.17
N GLN A 107 12.93 0.06 -3.19
CA GLN A 107 12.03 -0.77 -3.99
C GLN A 107 11.23 -1.72 -3.11
N LEU A 108 9.97 -1.95 -3.50
CA LEU A 108 9.13 -2.89 -2.80
C LEU A 108 9.68 -4.31 -2.97
N ALA A 109 10.03 -4.92 -1.88
CA ALA A 109 10.41 -6.32 -1.83
C ALA A 109 9.76 -6.95 -0.60
N LEU A 110 9.51 -8.24 -0.67
CA LEU A 110 8.91 -9.00 0.41
C LEU A 110 9.86 -10.13 0.77
N VAL A 111 10.33 -10.11 2.00
CA VAL A 111 11.18 -11.16 2.54
C VAL A 111 10.42 -11.91 3.61
N ILE A 112 10.32 -13.21 3.42
CA ILE A 112 9.60 -14.09 4.31
C ILE A 112 10.60 -15.04 4.96
N SER A 113 10.51 -15.17 6.27
CA SER A 113 11.23 -16.22 6.98
C SER A 113 10.24 -17.31 7.37
N ILE A 114 10.54 -18.53 6.97
CA ILE A 114 9.72 -19.70 7.26
C ILE A 114 10.49 -20.60 8.23
N ALA A 115 9.81 -20.98 9.29
CA ALA A 115 10.41 -21.89 10.26
C ALA A 115 10.70 -23.23 9.61
N GLU A 116 11.91 -23.72 9.76
CA GLU A 116 12.26 -25.04 9.32
C GLU A 116 11.83 -26.07 10.36
N ILE A 117 10.87 -26.85 10.00
CA ILE A 117 10.14 -27.66 10.96
C ILE A 117 10.87 -28.94 11.32
N ASN A 118 11.70 -29.40 10.44
CA ASN A 118 12.37 -30.68 10.60
C ASN A 118 13.78 -30.58 11.20
N ARG A 119 14.04 -29.47 11.82
CA ARG A 119 15.30 -29.32 12.53
C ARG A 119 15.35 -30.13 13.78
#